data_441ccb565e9254f6d64d3ec79d8fd8b8
#
_entry.id   441ccb565e9254f6d64d3ec79d8fd8b8
#
_cell.length_a   1.000
_cell.length_b   1.000
_cell.length_c   1.000
_cell.angle_alpha   90.00
_cell.angle_beta   90.00
_cell.angle_gamma   90.00
#
_symmetry.space_group_name_H-M   'P 1'
#
loop_
_entity.id
_entity.type
_entity.pdbx_description
1 polymer ?
#
loop_
_entity_poly.entity_id
_entity_poly.type
_entity_poly.pdbx_seq_one_letter_code
_entity_poly.pdbx_strand_id
1 'polypeptide(L)'
;MSSDGRISVNPAMVPQRKLNNGMVIPGIGMGTFGNDKFTSEEVGNAVYGAIKAGYRLFDCAAAYGNEKEIGQVFTKAFADGIVQREEMTIMTKVWNDMHGKGEVLVACAKSLRDLGLDYLDVYMVHWPFPTYHAPGAHLEGRNPDAVPFSAEEYMSVWRQMERLVDIGLVKSIGMSNMTITKLEQVLPLCRIKPTVLEVEINPTIQQPKLFEYCMAHDILPIAYSPMGSPCRPERDTEPGDVVTFELLELVEIAKNHNCHPATICVKWAVQRGHVPIPFSIYENEYAGNLKCTTEDFLTDEEMEILRKADKNARLIKGKVFLWESAKDWRDIWDGEGEWYVL
;
A
#
# COMPACT_ATOMS: atom_id res chain seq x y z
N MET A 1 -21.41 18.94 2.30
CA MET A 1 -22.33 17.78 2.24
C MET A 1 -23.05 17.86 0.91
N SER A 2 -23.11 16.73 0.17
CA SER A 2 -23.95 16.66 -1.02
C SER A 2 -25.42 16.85 -0.62
N SER A 3 -26.29 17.22 -1.58
CA SER A 3 -27.74 17.43 -1.33
C SER A 3 -28.46 16.20 -0.80
N ASP A 4 -27.84 15.03 -0.81
CA ASP A 4 -28.38 13.74 -0.37
C ASP A 4 -27.77 13.25 0.97
N GLY A 5 -27.06 14.10 1.71
CA GLY A 5 -26.49 13.80 3.03
C GLY A 5 -25.20 12.97 3.01
N ARG A 6 -24.67 12.61 1.83
CA ARG A 6 -23.42 11.85 1.70
C ARG A 6 -22.20 12.70 2.00
N ILE A 7 -21.19 12.07 2.58
CA ILE A 7 -19.89 12.70 2.80
C ILE A 7 -19.18 12.79 1.44
N SER A 8 -18.84 14.00 1.01
CA SER A 8 -18.03 14.28 -0.16
C SER A 8 -16.97 15.30 0.20
N VAL A 9 -15.73 15.05 -0.22
CA VAL A 9 -14.58 15.91 0.00
C VAL A 9 -14.13 16.47 -1.34
N ASN A 10 -13.88 17.77 -1.40
CA ASN A 10 -13.22 18.35 -2.58
C ASN A 10 -11.80 17.78 -2.68
N PRO A 11 -11.45 17.06 -3.76
CA PRO A 11 -10.11 16.46 -3.91
C PRO A 11 -8.95 17.46 -3.78
N ALA A 12 -9.18 18.73 -4.12
CA ALA A 12 -8.18 19.78 -3.98
C ALA A 12 -7.82 20.13 -2.52
N MET A 13 -8.67 19.73 -1.55
CA MET A 13 -8.40 19.91 -0.13
C MET A 13 -7.55 18.80 0.46
N VAL A 14 -7.45 17.65 -0.22
CA VAL A 14 -6.64 16.51 0.22
C VAL A 14 -5.16 16.88 0.13
N PRO A 15 -4.35 16.66 1.18
CA PRO A 15 -2.91 16.90 1.14
C PRO A 15 -2.26 16.21 -0.05
N GLN A 16 -1.28 16.87 -0.66
CA GLN A 16 -0.57 16.33 -1.83
C GLN A 16 0.86 15.96 -1.46
N ARG A 17 1.42 14.99 -2.19
CA ARG A 17 2.81 14.53 -2.05
C ARG A 17 3.53 14.61 -3.38
N LYS A 18 4.70 15.21 -3.38
CA LYS A 18 5.55 15.30 -4.58
C LYS A 18 6.53 14.13 -4.60
N LEU A 19 6.59 13.42 -5.71
CA LEU A 19 7.53 12.34 -5.97
C LEU A 19 8.86 12.88 -6.53
N ASN A 20 9.93 12.09 -6.46
CA ASN A 20 11.26 12.48 -6.94
C ASN A 20 11.34 12.73 -8.45
N ASN A 21 10.39 12.21 -9.24
CA ASN A 21 10.27 12.49 -10.67
C ASN A 21 9.41 13.73 -11.00
N GLY A 22 8.95 14.45 -9.98
CA GLY A 22 8.13 15.66 -10.12
C GLY A 22 6.62 15.41 -10.16
N MET A 23 6.16 14.15 -10.28
CA MET A 23 4.74 13.83 -10.21
C MET A 23 4.19 14.18 -8.82
N VAL A 24 2.93 14.58 -8.78
CA VAL A 24 2.21 14.89 -7.53
C VAL A 24 1.07 13.88 -7.36
N ILE A 25 0.96 13.29 -6.18
CA ILE A 25 -0.07 12.31 -5.85
C ILE A 25 -0.84 12.72 -4.58
N PRO A 26 -2.10 12.27 -4.40
CA PRO A 26 -2.83 12.48 -3.16
C PRO A 26 -2.13 11.89 -1.94
N GLY A 27 -2.22 12.56 -0.80
CA GLY A 27 -1.64 12.13 0.49
C GLY A 27 -2.42 11.01 1.19
N ILE A 28 -3.48 10.50 0.58
CA ILE A 28 -4.22 9.31 0.98
C ILE A 28 -4.73 8.60 -0.27
N GLY A 29 -4.69 7.28 -0.26
CA GLY A 29 -5.31 6.43 -1.27
C GLY A 29 -6.33 5.47 -0.68
N MET A 30 -6.97 4.68 -1.54
CA MET A 30 -7.80 3.56 -1.14
C MET A 30 -7.17 2.26 -1.64
N GLY A 31 -6.93 1.31 -0.72
CA GLY A 31 -6.55 -0.05 -1.06
C GLY A 31 -7.73 -0.81 -1.69
N THR A 32 -7.43 -1.85 -2.47
CA THR A 32 -8.45 -2.65 -3.16
C THR A 32 -8.35 -4.15 -2.84
N PHE A 33 -7.54 -4.55 -1.88
CA PHE A 33 -7.50 -5.93 -1.40
C PHE A 33 -8.73 -6.24 -0.56
N GLY A 34 -9.57 -7.15 -1.03
CA GLY A 34 -10.82 -7.54 -0.36
C GLY A 34 -10.64 -8.43 0.87
N ASN A 35 -9.41 -8.63 1.38
CA ASN A 35 -9.08 -9.44 2.56
C ASN A 35 -9.59 -10.89 2.50
N ASP A 36 -9.83 -11.43 1.29
CA ASP A 36 -10.46 -12.74 1.04
C ASP A 36 -11.88 -12.88 1.66
N LYS A 37 -12.49 -11.75 2.05
CA LYS A 37 -13.81 -11.68 2.70
C LYS A 37 -14.86 -11.03 1.81
N PHE A 38 -14.43 -10.14 0.93
CA PHE A 38 -15.31 -9.38 0.07
C PHE A 38 -15.11 -9.77 -1.39
N THR A 39 -16.21 -9.87 -2.11
CA THR A 39 -16.20 -10.16 -3.54
C THR A 39 -15.61 -9.01 -4.35
N SER A 40 -15.10 -9.29 -5.55
CA SER A 40 -14.60 -8.26 -6.47
C SER A 40 -15.68 -7.21 -6.81
N GLU A 41 -16.97 -7.59 -6.84
CA GLU A 41 -18.08 -6.69 -7.06
C GLU A 41 -18.27 -5.73 -5.86
N GLU A 42 -18.24 -6.22 -4.63
CA GLU A 42 -18.34 -5.38 -3.43
C GLU A 42 -17.18 -4.38 -3.35
N VAL A 43 -15.96 -4.84 -3.63
CA VAL A 43 -14.79 -3.96 -3.71
C VAL A 43 -14.96 -2.93 -4.82
N GLY A 44 -15.42 -3.32 -6.01
CA GLY A 44 -15.68 -2.43 -7.13
C GLY A 44 -16.72 -1.36 -6.79
N ASN A 45 -17.82 -1.75 -6.13
CA ASN A 45 -18.85 -0.82 -5.67
C ASN A 45 -18.31 0.20 -4.66
N ALA A 46 -17.44 -0.25 -3.74
CA ALA A 46 -16.77 0.64 -2.79
C ALA A 46 -15.81 1.62 -3.50
N VAL A 47 -15.04 1.16 -4.50
CA VAL A 47 -14.16 2.01 -5.31
C VAL A 47 -14.99 3.08 -6.05
N TYR A 48 -16.13 2.72 -6.64
CA TYR A 48 -17.01 3.70 -7.29
C TYR A 48 -17.55 4.75 -6.30
N GLY A 49 -17.98 4.31 -5.11
CA GLY A 49 -18.41 5.19 -4.04
C GLY A 49 -17.29 6.12 -3.57
N ALA A 50 -16.07 5.59 -3.42
CA ALA A 50 -14.89 6.35 -3.01
C ALA A 50 -14.50 7.43 -4.04
N ILE A 51 -14.58 7.12 -5.36
CA ILE A 51 -14.40 8.14 -6.42
C ILE A 51 -15.39 9.29 -6.23
N LYS A 52 -16.66 8.97 -5.97
CA LYS A 52 -17.71 9.97 -5.71
C LYS A 52 -17.49 10.76 -4.42
N ALA A 53 -16.94 10.10 -3.38
CA ALA A 53 -16.56 10.76 -2.14
C ALA A 53 -15.37 11.71 -2.28
N GLY A 54 -14.56 11.57 -3.36
CA GLY A 54 -13.44 12.47 -3.66
C GLY A 54 -12.07 11.80 -3.66
N TYR A 55 -11.96 10.48 -3.50
CA TYR A 55 -10.68 9.76 -3.67
C TYR A 55 -10.15 9.92 -5.09
N ARG A 56 -8.84 10.12 -5.20
CA ARG A 56 -8.11 10.26 -6.47
C ARG A 56 -6.86 9.38 -6.55
N LEU A 57 -6.60 8.54 -5.54
CA LEU A 57 -5.54 7.53 -5.54
C LEU A 57 -6.12 6.17 -5.18
N PHE A 58 -5.84 5.15 -6.01
CA PHE A 58 -6.25 3.76 -5.80
C PHE A 58 -5.07 2.83 -5.93
N ASP A 59 -4.93 1.93 -4.97
CA ASP A 59 -3.88 0.92 -4.92
C ASP A 59 -4.46 -0.45 -5.26
N CYS A 60 -4.06 -0.97 -6.42
CA CYS A 60 -4.43 -2.28 -6.97
C CYS A 60 -3.24 -3.24 -6.92
N ALA A 61 -3.46 -4.49 -7.25
CA ALA A 61 -2.41 -5.46 -7.55
C ALA A 61 -2.95 -6.62 -8.40
N ALA A 62 -2.13 -7.16 -9.29
CA ALA A 62 -2.46 -8.36 -10.06
C ALA A 62 -2.82 -9.55 -9.13
N ALA A 63 -2.12 -9.65 -7.97
CA ALA A 63 -2.37 -10.69 -6.98
C ALA A 63 -3.74 -10.64 -6.31
N TYR A 64 -4.44 -9.48 -6.34
CA TYR A 64 -5.76 -9.35 -5.72
C TYR A 64 -6.89 -9.99 -6.55
N GLY A 65 -6.63 -10.30 -7.82
CA GLY A 65 -7.54 -11.01 -8.71
C GLY A 65 -8.81 -10.22 -9.10
N ASN A 66 -8.83 -8.91 -8.86
CA ASN A 66 -10.02 -8.05 -9.05
C ASN A 66 -9.77 -6.84 -9.97
N GLU A 67 -8.61 -6.76 -10.63
CA GLU A 67 -8.27 -5.62 -11.52
C GLU A 67 -9.31 -5.42 -12.63
N LYS A 68 -9.91 -6.49 -13.14
CA LYS A 68 -10.92 -6.41 -14.21
C LYS A 68 -12.20 -5.73 -13.75
N GLU A 69 -12.72 -6.10 -12.59
CA GLU A 69 -13.92 -5.51 -12.00
C GLU A 69 -13.68 -4.04 -11.63
N ILE A 70 -12.51 -3.73 -11.08
CA ILE A 70 -12.10 -2.34 -10.77
C ILE A 70 -11.95 -1.52 -12.05
N GLY A 71 -11.39 -2.10 -13.14
CA GLY A 71 -11.30 -1.47 -14.44
C GLY A 71 -12.66 -1.09 -15.03
N GLN A 72 -13.66 -1.96 -14.87
CA GLN A 72 -15.04 -1.64 -15.25
C GLN A 72 -15.60 -0.44 -14.46
N VAL A 73 -15.25 -0.37 -13.19
CA VAL A 73 -15.64 0.76 -12.30
C VAL A 73 -14.97 2.06 -12.75
N PHE A 74 -13.68 2.05 -13.07
CA PHE A 74 -12.97 3.22 -13.59
C PHE A 74 -13.58 3.68 -14.92
N THR A 75 -13.78 2.75 -15.84
CA THR A 75 -14.43 3.05 -17.14
C THR A 75 -15.81 3.68 -16.95
N LYS A 76 -16.61 3.13 -16.02
CA LYS A 76 -17.92 3.68 -15.69
C LYS A 76 -17.80 5.09 -15.09
N ALA A 77 -16.89 5.31 -14.16
CA ALA A 77 -16.71 6.62 -13.51
C ALA A 77 -16.29 7.72 -14.50
N PHE A 78 -15.45 7.35 -15.50
CA PHE A 78 -15.07 8.24 -16.60
C PHE A 78 -16.26 8.51 -17.53
N ALA A 79 -17.02 7.50 -17.91
CA ALA A 79 -18.19 7.63 -18.78
C ALA A 79 -19.32 8.44 -18.11
N ASP A 80 -19.51 8.30 -16.80
CA ASP A 80 -20.49 9.06 -16.01
C ASP A 80 -20.03 10.53 -15.77
N GLY A 81 -18.82 10.90 -16.18
CA GLY A 81 -18.26 12.25 -16.01
C GLY A 81 -17.98 12.64 -14.56
N ILE A 82 -17.83 11.65 -13.66
CA ILE A 82 -17.54 11.88 -12.24
C ILE A 82 -16.10 12.33 -12.03
N VAL A 83 -15.19 11.82 -12.84
CA VAL A 83 -13.76 12.08 -12.81
C VAL A 83 -13.15 11.86 -14.19
N GLN A 84 -12.07 12.58 -14.51
CA GLN A 84 -11.26 12.31 -15.70
C GLN A 84 -10.08 11.39 -15.34
N ARG A 85 -9.54 10.64 -16.33
CA ARG A 85 -8.39 9.74 -16.11
C ARG A 85 -7.17 10.46 -15.52
N GLU A 86 -6.93 11.67 -15.98
CA GLU A 86 -5.79 12.51 -15.60
C GLU A 86 -5.88 13.03 -14.16
N GLU A 87 -7.07 13.04 -13.57
CA GLU A 87 -7.27 13.43 -12.18
C GLU A 87 -6.98 12.28 -11.20
N MET A 88 -6.78 11.06 -11.73
CA MET A 88 -6.58 9.86 -10.91
C MET A 88 -5.13 9.40 -10.92
N THR A 89 -4.67 8.98 -9.74
CA THR A 89 -3.44 8.20 -9.54
C THR A 89 -3.82 6.74 -9.37
N ILE A 90 -3.51 5.90 -10.34
CA ILE A 90 -3.78 4.46 -10.27
C ILE A 90 -2.45 3.73 -10.15
N MET A 91 -2.30 3.01 -9.04
CA MET A 91 -1.14 2.18 -8.74
C MET A 91 -1.52 0.72 -8.86
N THR A 92 -0.62 -0.11 -9.38
CA THR A 92 -0.73 -1.57 -9.31
C THR A 92 0.66 -2.22 -9.24
N LYS A 93 0.71 -3.55 -9.13
CA LYS A 93 1.92 -4.28 -8.78
C LYS A 93 2.08 -5.53 -9.64
N VAL A 94 3.32 -5.78 -10.12
CA VAL A 94 3.68 -7.07 -10.70
C VAL A 94 3.77 -8.12 -9.60
N TRP A 95 3.15 -9.27 -9.83
CA TRP A 95 3.23 -10.41 -8.92
C TRP A 95 4.49 -11.24 -9.16
N ASN A 96 4.85 -12.04 -8.19
CA ASN A 96 6.12 -12.77 -8.14
C ASN A 96 6.27 -13.87 -9.22
N ASP A 97 5.16 -14.34 -9.78
CA ASP A 97 5.15 -15.31 -10.89
C ASP A 97 5.60 -14.72 -12.23
N MET A 98 5.74 -13.38 -12.30
CA MET A 98 6.09 -12.65 -13.51
C MET A 98 7.42 -11.90 -13.39
N HIS A 99 8.38 -12.46 -12.67
CA HIS A 99 9.72 -11.91 -12.49
C HIS A 99 10.71 -12.38 -13.56
N GLY A 100 10.34 -13.30 -14.43
CA GLY A 100 11.20 -13.80 -15.51
C GLY A 100 11.50 -12.77 -16.60
N LYS A 101 12.41 -13.13 -17.49
CA LYS A 101 12.82 -12.26 -18.59
C LYS A 101 11.66 -11.97 -19.57
N GLY A 102 11.29 -10.72 -19.70
CA GLY A 102 10.20 -10.25 -20.56
C GLY A 102 8.81 -10.36 -19.92
N GLU A 103 8.68 -10.97 -18.74
CA GLU A 103 7.39 -11.23 -18.11
C GLU A 103 6.79 -9.98 -17.46
N VAL A 104 7.61 -9.07 -16.94
CA VAL A 104 7.15 -7.81 -16.36
C VAL A 104 6.34 -6.97 -17.38
N LEU A 105 6.78 -6.95 -18.64
CA LEU A 105 6.04 -6.27 -19.70
C LEU A 105 4.68 -6.95 -19.98
N VAL A 106 4.66 -8.28 -19.99
CA VAL A 106 3.43 -9.07 -20.19
C VAL A 106 2.46 -8.83 -19.03
N ALA A 107 2.95 -8.83 -17.79
CA ALA A 107 2.17 -8.53 -16.59
C ALA A 107 1.60 -7.11 -16.61
N CYS A 108 2.41 -6.11 -16.93
CA CYS A 108 1.97 -4.72 -17.06
C CYS A 108 0.89 -4.56 -18.13
N ALA A 109 1.08 -5.16 -19.30
CA ALA A 109 0.09 -5.13 -20.39
C ALA A 109 -1.22 -5.83 -19.99
N LYS A 110 -1.14 -6.88 -19.15
CA LYS A 110 -2.33 -7.54 -18.60
C LYS A 110 -3.06 -6.61 -17.62
N SER A 111 -2.36 -6.00 -16.66
CA SER A 111 -2.96 -5.07 -15.72
C SER A 111 -3.60 -3.87 -16.41
N LEU A 112 -2.92 -3.28 -17.41
CA LEU A 112 -3.48 -2.18 -18.23
C LEU A 112 -4.79 -2.58 -18.89
N ARG A 113 -4.82 -3.75 -19.54
CA ARG A 113 -6.03 -4.27 -20.19
C ARG A 113 -7.15 -4.53 -19.19
N ASP A 114 -6.84 -5.16 -18.05
CA ASP A 114 -7.83 -5.54 -17.06
C ASP A 114 -8.38 -4.29 -16.34
N LEU A 115 -7.54 -3.30 -16.07
CA LEU A 115 -7.95 -2.00 -15.52
C LEU A 115 -8.58 -1.05 -16.54
N GLY A 116 -8.54 -1.38 -17.85
CA GLY A 116 -9.10 -0.54 -18.91
C GLY A 116 -8.34 0.78 -19.10
N LEU A 117 -7.01 0.76 -18.99
CA LEU A 117 -6.15 1.94 -18.98
C LEU A 117 -5.08 1.88 -20.07
N ASP A 118 -4.67 3.05 -20.58
CA ASP A 118 -3.57 3.18 -21.53
C ASP A 118 -2.20 3.33 -20.84
N TYR A 119 -2.20 3.79 -19.59
CA TYR A 119 -0.99 3.94 -18.78
C TYR A 119 -1.31 3.75 -17.29
N LEU A 120 -0.28 3.39 -16.51
CA LEU A 120 -0.29 3.40 -15.05
C LEU A 120 0.43 4.64 -14.51
N ASP A 121 -0.05 5.18 -13.40
CA ASP A 121 0.64 6.29 -12.73
C ASP A 121 1.83 5.76 -11.93
N VAL A 122 1.65 4.65 -11.19
CA VAL A 122 2.74 3.96 -10.48
C VAL A 122 2.62 2.45 -10.70
N TYR A 123 3.73 1.81 -11.05
CA TYR A 123 3.82 0.36 -11.11
C TYR A 123 4.90 -0.13 -10.16
N MET A 124 4.62 -1.15 -9.35
CA MET A 124 5.53 -1.61 -8.30
C MET A 124 5.87 -3.09 -8.43
N VAL A 125 7.04 -3.48 -7.93
CA VAL A 125 7.35 -4.88 -7.64
C VAL A 125 6.71 -5.21 -6.29
N HIS A 126 5.77 -6.17 -6.25
CA HIS A 126 4.94 -6.44 -5.07
C HIS A 126 5.76 -6.99 -3.89
N TRP A 127 6.59 -8.02 -4.16
CA TRP A 127 7.55 -8.55 -3.20
C TRP A 127 8.91 -8.74 -3.85
N PRO A 128 10.01 -8.62 -3.10
CA PRO A 128 11.36 -8.69 -3.67
C PRO A 128 11.84 -10.12 -3.96
N PHE A 129 10.95 -11.10 -3.96
CA PHE A 129 11.27 -12.51 -4.15
C PHE A 129 10.69 -13.02 -5.47
N PRO A 130 11.49 -13.69 -6.32
CA PRO A 130 11.00 -14.23 -7.60
C PRO A 130 10.18 -15.52 -7.42
N THR A 131 10.02 -15.96 -6.20
CA THR A 131 9.40 -17.24 -5.88
C THR A 131 7.90 -17.15 -5.99
N TYR A 132 7.32 -17.90 -6.93
CA TYR A 132 5.89 -18.00 -7.08
C TYR A 132 5.26 -18.78 -5.92
N HIS A 133 4.16 -18.27 -5.45
CA HIS A 133 3.11 -19.01 -4.73
C HIS A 133 1.76 -18.43 -5.17
N ALA A 134 0.70 -19.24 -5.07
CA ALA A 134 -0.63 -18.74 -5.38
C ALA A 134 -1.00 -17.57 -4.45
N PRO A 135 -1.66 -16.52 -4.95
CA PRO A 135 -2.22 -15.50 -4.08
C PRO A 135 -3.10 -16.15 -2.99
N GLY A 136 -2.97 -15.68 -1.76
CA GLY A 136 -3.73 -16.25 -0.64
C GLY A 136 -3.21 -17.57 -0.10
N ALA A 137 -2.07 -18.08 -0.55
CA ALA A 137 -1.51 -19.34 -0.05
C ALA A 137 -1.16 -19.25 1.45
N HIS A 138 -1.46 -20.34 2.18
CA HIS A 138 -0.94 -20.56 3.53
C HIS A 138 0.53 -21.00 3.49
N LEU A 139 1.18 -21.08 4.67
CA LEU A 139 2.57 -21.50 4.78
C LEU A 139 2.81 -22.89 4.16
N GLU A 140 1.86 -23.81 4.30
CA GLU A 140 1.90 -25.15 3.73
C GLU A 140 1.83 -25.14 2.19
N GLY A 141 1.26 -24.08 1.61
CA GLY A 141 1.18 -23.87 0.16
C GLY A 141 2.35 -23.05 -0.40
N ARG A 142 3.39 -22.79 0.39
CA ARG A 142 4.60 -22.10 -0.10
C ARG A 142 5.32 -22.92 -1.17
N ASN A 143 6.02 -22.22 -2.04
CA ASN A 143 6.87 -22.91 -3.01
C ASN A 143 8.08 -23.55 -2.29
N PRO A 144 8.30 -24.86 -2.41
CA PRO A 144 9.46 -25.52 -1.80
C PRO A 144 10.80 -25.06 -2.38
N ASP A 145 10.79 -24.51 -3.59
CA ASP A 145 11.98 -23.98 -4.28
C ASP A 145 12.23 -22.49 -3.95
N ALA A 146 11.57 -21.94 -2.91
CA ALA A 146 11.79 -20.57 -2.45
C ALA A 146 13.27 -20.32 -2.15
N VAL A 147 13.76 -19.16 -2.60
CA VAL A 147 15.14 -18.73 -2.43
C VAL A 147 15.21 -17.40 -1.68
N PRO A 148 16.33 -17.11 -0.98
CA PRO A 148 16.52 -15.81 -0.35
C PRO A 148 16.59 -14.70 -1.39
N PHE A 149 16.48 -13.45 -0.93
CA PHE A 149 16.63 -12.28 -1.78
C PHE A 149 17.99 -12.28 -2.52
N SER A 150 17.94 -11.98 -3.80
CA SER A 150 19.10 -11.76 -4.65
C SER A 150 19.01 -10.40 -5.32
N ALA A 151 19.99 -9.52 -5.05
CA ALA A 151 20.06 -8.21 -5.69
C ALA A 151 20.20 -8.32 -7.22
N GLU A 152 20.93 -9.32 -7.72
CA GLU A 152 21.11 -9.54 -9.16
C GLU A 152 19.79 -9.89 -9.84
N GLU A 153 19.03 -10.83 -9.28
CA GLU A 153 17.72 -11.23 -9.79
C GLU A 153 16.73 -10.08 -9.71
N TYR A 154 16.68 -9.39 -8.56
CA TYR A 154 15.82 -8.22 -8.40
C TYR A 154 16.13 -7.13 -9.42
N MET A 155 17.41 -6.85 -9.69
CA MET A 155 17.80 -5.88 -10.71
C MET A 155 17.47 -6.31 -12.13
N SER A 156 17.32 -7.61 -12.39
CA SER A 156 16.77 -8.09 -13.66
C SER A 156 15.31 -7.69 -13.85
N VAL A 157 14.52 -7.78 -12.78
CA VAL A 157 13.13 -7.29 -12.73
C VAL A 157 13.11 -5.77 -12.86
N TRP A 158 13.92 -5.07 -12.07
CA TRP A 158 13.95 -3.60 -12.04
C TRP A 158 14.29 -2.98 -13.39
N ARG A 159 15.22 -3.54 -14.14
CA ARG A 159 15.53 -3.09 -15.52
C ARG A 159 14.36 -3.22 -16.47
N GLN A 160 13.49 -4.22 -16.27
CA GLN A 160 12.25 -4.35 -17.03
C GLN A 160 11.23 -3.29 -16.60
N MET A 161 11.15 -2.97 -15.30
CA MET A 161 10.34 -1.85 -14.79
C MET A 161 10.79 -0.52 -15.39
N GLU A 162 12.09 -0.23 -15.41
CA GLU A 162 12.66 0.96 -16.06
C GLU A 162 12.28 1.05 -17.55
N ARG A 163 12.26 -0.09 -18.24
CA ARG A 163 11.85 -0.15 -19.64
C ARG A 163 10.40 0.25 -19.84
N LEU A 164 9.49 -0.06 -18.91
CA LEU A 164 8.10 0.37 -18.98
C LEU A 164 7.95 1.88 -18.95
N VAL A 165 8.80 2.57 -18.17
CA VAL A 165 8.87 4.03 -18.14
C VAL A 165 9.38 4.56 -19.48
N ASP A 166 10.45 3.99 -20.02
CA ASP A 166 11.04 4.42 -21.30
C ASP A 166 10.05 4.37 -22.48
N ILE A 167 9.16 3.36 -22.48
CA ILE A 167 8.15 3.19 -23.54
C ILE A 167 6.81 3.87 -23.22
N GLY A 168 6.71 4.56 -22.07
CA GLY A 168 5.55 5.38 -21.71
C GLY A 168 4.32 4.62 -21.20
N LEU A 169 4.43 3.32 -20.89
CA LEU A 169 3.33 2.57 -20.29
C LEU A 169 3.12 2.89 -18.81
N VAL A 170 4.15 3.40 -18.14
CA VAL A 170 4.14 3.71 -16.71
C VAL A 170 4.80 5.07 -16.50
N LYS A 171 4.19 5.95 -15.71
CA LYS A 171 4.78 7.26 -15.38
C LYS A 171 5.84 7.17 -14.29
N SER A 172 5.69 6.20 -13.39
CA SER A 172 6.49 6.10 -12.18
C SER A 172 6.62 4.64 -11.75
N ILE A 173 7.77 4.25 -11.22
CA ILE A 173 8.01 2.90 -10.72
C ILE A 173 8.38 2.93 -9.24
N GLY A 174 7.98 1.87 -8.52
CA GLY A 174 8.16 1.75 -7.09
C GLY A 174 8.54 0.34 -6.66
N MET A 175 8.90 0.24 -5.40
CA MET A 175 9.22 -1.01 -4.72
C MET A 175 8.20 -1.27 -3.62
N SER A 176 8.05 -2.53 -3.20
CA SER A 176 7.26 -2.89 -2.04
C SER A 176 7.96 -3.97 -1.24
N ASN A 177 7.74 -3.96 0.08
CA ASN A 177 8.30 -4.96 1.02
C ASN A 177 9.83 -5.07 1.02
N MET A 178 10.52 -3.94 0.81
CA MET A 178 11.98 -3.85 0.91
C MET A 178 12.41 -3.42 2.31
N THR A 179 13.56 -3.89 2.73
CA THR A 179 14.29 -3.47 3.93
C THR A 179 15.40 -2.49 3.55
N ILE A 180 16.01 -1.80 4.52
CA ILE A 180 17.19 -0.96 4.28
C ILE A 180 18.31 -1.80 3.67
N THR A 181 18.56 -2.98 4.24
CA THR A 181 19.59 -3.93 3.75
C THR A 181 19.40 -4.29 2.28
N LYS A 182 18.16 -4.50 1.81
CA LYS A 182 17.88 -4.77 0.40
C LYS A 182 17.99 -3.51 -0.45
N LEU A 183 17.49 -2.37 0.04
CA LEU A 183 17.58 -1.08 -0.67
C LEU A 183 19.03 -0.67 -0.92
N GLU A 184 19.92 -0.82 0.06
CA GLU A 184 21.35 -0.49 -0.07
C GLU A 184 22.04 -1.30 -1.16
N GLN A 185 21.60 -2.52 -1.42
CA GLN A 185 22.14 -3.36 -2.48
C GLN A 185 21.66 -2.96 -3.89
N VAL A 186 20.41 -2.45 -4.01
CA VAL A 186 19.80 -2.22 -5.33
C VAL A 186 19.76 -0.75 -5.75
N LEU A 187 19.60 0.20 -4.84
CA LEU A 187 19.47 1.62 -5.18
C LEU A 187 20.67 2.19 -5.96
N PRO A 188 21.93 1.81 -5.64
CA PRO A 188 23.09 2.27 -6.42
C PRO A 188 23.09 1.76 -7.87
N LEU A 189 22.35 0.69 -8.16
CA LEU A 189 22.27 0.04 -9.46
C LEU A 189 21.06 0.49 -10.29
N CYS A 190 20.12 1.23 -9.67
CA CYS A 190 18.93 1.74 -10.34
C CYS A 190 19.28 2.94 -11.25
N ARG A 191 19.00 2.83 -12.54
CA ARG A 191 19.07 3.96 -13.48
C ARG A 191 17.92 4.95 -13.22
N ILE A 192 16.70 4.43 -13.06
CA ILE A 192 15.53 5.16 -12.60
C ILE A 192 15.29 4.77 -11.14
N LYS A 193 15.39 5.72 -10.24
CA LYS A 193 15.14 5.46 -8.81
C LYS A 193 13.65 5.15 -8.55
N PRO A 194 13.35 4.31 -7.56
CA PRO A 194 11.97 4.15 -7.13
C PRO A 194 11.43 5.50 -6.61
N THR A 195 10.19 5.80 -6.93
CA THR A 195 9.52 7.00 -6.42
C THR A 195 8.80 6.76 -5.12
N VAL A 196 8.38 5.51 -4.90
CA VAL A 196 7.65 5.07 -3.72
C VAL A 196 8.20 3.75 -3.18
N LEU A 197 8.05 3.56 -1.87
CA LEU A 197 8.21 2.26 -1.20
C LEU A 197 6.94 1.95 -0.43
N GLU A 198 6.23 0.89 -0.82
CA GLU A 198 5.03 0.44 -0.13
C GLU A 198 5.37 -0.64 0.89
N VAL A 199 5.07 -0.36 2.17
CA VAL A 199 5.37 -1.25 3.30
C VAL A 199 4.30 -1.15 4.38
N GLU A 200 4.26 -2.13 5.29
CA GLU A 200 3.42 -2.05 6.47
C GLU A 200 3.86 -0.91 7.39
N ILE A 201 3.02 0.12 7.53
CA ILE A 201 3.24 1.21 8.51
C ILE A 201 1.90 1.55 9.16
N ASN A 202 1.88 1.50 10.49
CA ASN A 202 0.78 1.97 11.34
C ASN A 202 1.34 2.34 12.71
N PRO A 203 0.55 2.88 13.65
CA PRO A 203 1.06 3.29 14.96
C PRO A 203 1.75 2.18 15.78
N THR A 204 1.48 0.89 15.51
CA THR A 204 2.11 -0.25 16.20
C THR A 204 3.33 -0.82 15.49
N ILE A 205 3.56 -0.43 14.23
CA ILE A 205 4.77 -0.70 13.46
C ILE A 205 5.14 0.53 12.62
N GLN A 206 5.91 1.41 13.19
CA GLN A 206 6.20 2.72 12.58
C GLN A 206 7.42 2.72 11.64
N GLN A 207 8.27 1.72 11.76
CA GLN A 207 9.50 1.56 10.96
C GLN A 207 10.32 2.87 10.85
N PRO A 208 10.69 3.55 11.96
CA PRO A 208 11.25 4.91 11.91
C PRO A 208 12.54 4.98 11.09
N LYS A 209 13.44 4.01 11.22
CA LYS A 209 14.70 3.96 10.46
C LYS A 209 14.45 3.83 8.95
N LEU A 210 13.55 2.93 8.55
CA LEU A 210 13.20 2.75 7.14
C LEU A 210 12.51 4.00 6.58
N PHE A 211 11.62 4.60 7.36
CA PHE A 211 10.96 5.85 6.98
C PHE A 211 11.98 6.97 6.73
N GLU A 212 12.88 7.22 7.69
CA GLU A 212 13.94 8.22 7.57
C GLU A 212 14.88 7.93 6.39
N TYR A 213 15.24 6.66 6.19
CA TYR A 213 16.03 6.23 5.06
C TYR A 213 15.36 6.55 3.72
N CYS A 214 14.07 6.24 3.58
CA CYS A 214 13.30 6.54 2.39
C CYS A 214 13.25 8.05 2.11
N MET A 215 12.93 8.84 3.13
CA MET A 215 12.86 10.30 2.99
C MET A 215 14.21 10.91 2.61
N ALA A 216 15.32 10.40 3.16
CA ALA A 216 16.68 10.85 2.81
C ALA A 216 17.08 10.50 1.36
N HIS A 217 16.40 9.53 0.73
CA HIS A 217 16.64 9.11 -0.65
C HIS A 217 15.56 9.61 -1.62
N ASP A 218 14.68 10.53 -1.19
CA ASP A 218 13.54 11.04 -1.96
C ASP A 218 12.56 9.92 -2.41
N ILE A 219 12.42 8.86 -1.62
CA ILE A 219 11.47 7.78 -1.84
C ILE A 219 10.28 7.99 -0.90
N LEU A 220 9.08 8.15 -1.45
CA LEU A 220 7.88 8.38 -0.63
C LEU A 220 7.35 7.05 -0.05
N PRO A 221 7.23 6.91 1.29
CA PRO A 221 6.59 5.73 1.86
C PRO A 221 5.08 5.71 1.59
N ILE A 222 4.58 4.56 1.14
CA ILE A 222 3.15 4.23 1.05
C ILE A 222 2.86 3.19 2.13
N ALA A 223 1.82 3.40 2.92
CA ALA A 223 1.51 2.56 4.07
C ALA A 223 0.32 1.64 3.78
N TYR A 224 0.58 0.35 3.54
CA TYR A 224 -0.50 -0.63 3.62
C TYR A 224 -0.77 -1.01 5.08
N SER A 225 -1.95 -1.58 5.36
CA SER A 225 -2.42 -1.88 6.72
C SER A 225 -2.29 -0.69 7.69
N PRO A 226 -2.65 0.55 7.28
CA PRO A 226 -2.40 1.74 8.07
C PRO A 226 -3.14 1.78 9.41
N MET A 227 -4.10 0.88 9.59
CA MET A 227 -4.91 0.72 10.80
C MET A 227 -4.68 -0.63 11.48
N GLY A 228 -3.58 -1.37 11.13
CA GLY A 228 -3.29 -2.69 11.66
C GLY A 228 -4.14 -3.83 11.09
N SER A 229 -4.93 -3.58 10.04
CA SER A 229 -5.75 -4.58 9.32
C SER A 229 -6.43 -5.61 10.22
N PRO A 230 -7.37 -5.20 11.09
CA PRO A 230 -8.04 -6.13 12.03
C PRO A 230 -8.87 -7.19 11.30
N CYS A 231 -9.22 -6.93 10.04
CA CYS A 231 -9.98 -7.85 9.18
C CYS A 231 -9.08 -8.65 8.21
N ARG A 232 -7.76 -8.69 8.43
CA ARG A 232 -6.85 -9.49 7.58
C ARG A 232 -7.22 -10.97 7.57
N PRO A 233 -6.80 -11.74 6.55
CA PRO A 233 -7.05 -13.17 6.48
C PRO A 233 -6.53 -13.94 7.70
N GLU A 234 -7.19 -15.05 8.06
CA GLU A 234 -6.78 -15.87 9.22
C GLU A 234 -5.33 -16.40 9.11
N ARG A 235 -4.86 -16.68 7.88
CA ARG A 235 -3.47 -17.11 7.63
C ARG A 235 -2.42 -16.09 8.07
N ASP A 236 -2.80 -14.81 8.17
CA ASP A 236 -1.94 -13.71 8.61
C ASP A 236 -2.22 -13.30 10.07
N THR A 237 -3.04 -14.09 10.79
CA THR A 237 -3.43 -13.81 12.18
C THR A 237 -2.78 -14.81 13.14
N GLU A 238 -2.20 -14.32 14.23
CA GLU A 238 -1.59 -15.15 15.27
C GLU A 238 -2.12 -14.77 16.66
N PRO A 239 -2.18 -15.71 17.59
CA PRO A 239 -2.46 -15.40 18.99
C PRO A 239 -1.45 -14.38 19.53
N GLY A 240 -1.94 -13.32 20.17
CA GLY A 240 -1.11 -12.26 20.73
C GLY A 240 -0.74 -11.14 19.75
N ASP A 241 -1.22 -11.17 18.51
CA ASP A 241 -1.07 -10.04 17.60
C ASP A 241 -1.68 -8.77 18.19
N VAL A 242 -0.96 -7.65 18.06
CA VAL A 242 -1.42 -6.36 18.58
C VAL A 242 -2.62 -5.86 17.79
N VAL A 243 -3.67 -5.46 18.49
CA VAL A 243 -4.82 -4.80 17.88
C VAL A 243 -4.61 -3.29 17.98
N THR A 244 -4.26 -2.68 16.86
CA THR A 244 -3.89 -1.25 16.79
C THR A 244 -4.97 -0.33 17.38
N PHE A 245 -6.26 -0.62 17.15
CA PHE A 245 -7.37 0.19 17.67
C PHE A 245 -7.56 0.13 19.19
N GLU A 246 -6.98 -0.89 19.84
CA GLU A 246 -7.08 -1.09 21.29
C GLU A 246 -5.94 -0.43 22.06
N LEU A 247 -4.98 0.19 21.37
CA LEU A 247 -3.95 0.99 22.05
C LEU A 247 -4.61 2.11 22.83
N LEU A 248 -4.28 2.19 24.12
CA LEU A 248 -4.86 3.18 25.02
C LEU A 248 -4.62 4.60 24.52
N GLU A 249 -3.44 4.88 24.01
CA GLU A 249 -3.05 6.16 23.43
C GLU A 249 -3.98 6.55 22.26
N LEU A 250 -4.26 5.62 21.36
CA LEU A 250 -5.19 5.87 20.22
C LEU A 250 -6.62 6.08 20.71
N VAL A 251 -7.07 5.28 21.68
CA VAL A 251 -8.43 5.38 22.22
C VAL A 251 -8.64 6.72 22.94
N GLU A 252 -7.65 7.19 23.71
CA GLU A 252 -7.75 8.48 24.42
C GLU A 252 -7.74 9.67 23.45
N ILE A 253 -6.85 9.67 22.45
CA ILE A 253 -6.82 10.71 21.42
C ILE A 253 -8.13 10.72 20.63
N ALA A 254 -8.64 9.54 20.25
CA ALA A 254 -9.89 9.42 19.50
C ALA A 254 -11.11 9.99 20.25
N LYS A 255 -11.13 9.86 21.58
CA LYS A 255 -12.16 10.50 22.42
C LYS A 255 -12.10 12.03 22.36
N ASN A 256 -10.89 12.60 22.38
CA ASN A 256 -10.70 14.05 22.29
C ASN A 256 -11.19 14.61 20.95
N HIS A 257 -10.97 13.84 19.87
CA HIS A 257 -11.38 14.17 18.50
C HIS A 257 -12.81 13.70 18.17
N ASN A 258 -13.52 13.08 19.11
CA ASN A 258 -14.86 12.52 18.91
C ASN A 258 -14.96 11.65 17.64
N CYS A 259 -13.96 10.76 17.44
CA CYS A 259 -13.86 9.89 16.27
C CYS A 259 -13.48 8.46 16.67
N HIS A 260 -13.48 7.55 15.68
CA HIS A 260 -13.00 6.18 15.87
C HIS A 260 -11.46 6.14 15.90
N PRO A 261 -10.79 5.27 16.70
CA PRO A 261 -9.33 5.14 16.71
C PRO A 261 -8.69 4.89 15.33
N ALA A 262 -9.37 4.21 14.41
CA ALA A 262 -8.92 4.05 13.03
C ALA A 262 -8.67 5.40 12.31
N THR A 263 -9.50 6.39 12.59
CA THR A 263 -9.37 7.75 12.04
C THR A 263 -8.07 8.41 12.51
N ILE A 264 -7.68 8.17 13.77
CA ILE A 264 -6.41 8.66 14.32
C ILE A 264 -5.22 8.06 13.58
N CYS A 265 -5.27 6.76 13.24
CA CYS A 265 -4.22 6.12 12.43
C CYS A 265 -4.04 6.81 11.07
N VAL A 266 -5.12 7.16 10.40
CA VAL A 266 -5.08 7.86 9.09
C VAL A 266 -4.55 9.29 9.25
N LYS A 267 -5.05 10.05 10.23
CA LYS A 267 -4.55 11.40 10.55
C LYS A 267 -3.05 11.39 10.82
N TRP A 268 -2.60 10.50 11.71
CA TRP A 268 -1.20 10.32 12.04
C TRP A 268 -0.33 10.05 10.81
N ALA A 269 -0.77 9.11 9.96
CA ALA A 269 -0.04 8.75 8.75
C ALA A 269 0.16 9.95 7.81
N VAL A 270 -0.93 10.66 7.52
CA VAL A 270 -0.89 11.83 6.63
C VAL A 270 -0.06 12.97 7.24
N GLN A 271 -0.20 13.23 8.55
CA GLN A 271 0.58 14.29 9.22
C GLN A 271 2.06 13.92 9.36
N ARG A 272 2.40 12.64 9.53
CA ARG A 272 3.79 12.17 9.49
C ARG A 272 4.44 12.33 8.11
N GLY A 273 3.66 12.43 7.03
CA GLY A 273 4.15 12.72 5.69
C GLY A 273 4.10 11.57 4.68
N HIS A 274 3.73 10.35 5.10
CA HIS A 274 3.52 9.22 4.17
C HIS A 274 2.08 9.13 3.68
N VAL A 275 1.80 8.18 2.79
CA VAL A 275 0.49 7.99 2.15
C VAL A 275 -0.15 6.70 2.66
N PRO A 276 -1.15 6.77 3.55
CA PRO A 276 -1.91 5.59 3.94
C PRO A 276 -2.86 5.15 2.81
N ILE A 277 -3.06 3.83 2.67
CA ILE A 277 -4.01 3.21 1.74
C ILE A 277 -5.01 2.33 2.51
N PRO A 278 -5.87 2.92 3.38
CA PRO A 278 -6.91 2.16 4.06
C PRO A 278 -7.89 1.54 3.07
N PHE A 279 -8.48 0.42 3.46
CA PHE A 279 -9.54 -0.25 2.72
C PHE A 279 -10.81 -0.36 3.57
N SER A 280 -11.94 -0.11 2.97
CA SER A 280 -13.28 -0.45 3.48
C SER A 280 -14.29 -0.52 2.34
N ILE A 281 -15.31 -1.37 2.49
CA ILE A 281 -16.49 -1.38 1.61
C ILE A 281 -17.62 -0.47 2.13
N TYR A 282 -17.51 0.05 3.35
CA TYR A 282 -18.54 0.87 3.99
C TYR A 282 -18.34 2.35 3.70
N GLU A 283 -19.39 3.01 3.17
CA GLU A 283 -19.33 4.42 2.74
C GLU A 283 -18.90 5.36 3.87
N ASN A 284 -19.45 5.20 5.05
CA ASN A 284 -19.12 6.02 6.21
C ASN A 284 -17.64 5.89 6.61
N GLU A 285 -17.02 4.72 6.41
CA GLU A 285 -15.62 4.49 6.76
C GLU A 285 -14.66 5.07 5.70
N TYR A 286 -14.82 4.70 4.41
CA TYR A 286 -13.90 5.24 3.41
C TYR A 286 -14.06 6.75 3.22
N ALA A 287 -15.29 7.28 3.28
CA ALA A 287 -15.50 8.73 3.18
C ALA A 287 -15.03 9.46 4.46
N GLY A 288 -15.19 8.84 5.63
CA GLY A 288 -14.63 9.33 6.90
C GLY A 288 -13.11 9.39 6.88
N ASN A 289 -12.45 8.34 6.37
CA ASN A 289 -11.00 8.28 6.21
C ASN A 289 -10.48 9.39 5.28
N LEU A 290 -11.18 9.68 4.20
CA LEU A 290 -10.81 10.80 3.32
C LEU A 290 -10.99 12.14 4.02
N LYS A 291 -12.16 12.35 4.64
CA LYS A 291 -12.53 13.61 5.28
C LYS A 291 -11.56 13.99 6.41
N CYS A 292 -11.13 13.02 7.22
CA CYS A 292 -10.25 13.27 8.35
C CYS A 292 -8.86 13.80 7.96
N THR A 293 -8.48 13.72 6.68
CA THR A 293 -7.21 14.28 6.18
C THR A 293 -7.28 15.78 5.88
N THR A 294 -8.46 16.38 5.94
CA THR A 294 -8.70 17.78 5.58
C THR A 294 -9.11 18.67 6.75
N GLU A 295 -9.35 18.10 7.92
CA GLU A 295 -9.86 18.83 9.08
C GLU A 295 -9.41 18.20 10.40
N ASP A 296 -9.51 18.96 11.49
CA ASP A 296 -9.32 18.47 12.87
C ASP A 296 -8.00 17.69 13.03
N PHE A 297 -6.86 18.34 12.73
CA PHE A 297 -5.54 17.74 12.78
C PHE A 297 -5.10 17.40 14.21
N LEU A 298 -4.26 16.36 14.34
CA LEU A 298 -3.63 16.02 15.62
C LEU A 298 -2.66 17.11 16.05
N THR A 299 -2.58 17.37 17.34
CA THR A 299 -1.60 18.29 17.92
C THR A 299 -0.21 17.68 17.91
N ASP A 300 0.82 18.50 18.10
CA ASP A 300 2.22 18.04 18.21
C ASP A 300 2.41 17.09 19.39
N GLU A 301 1.70 17.32 20.51
CA GLU A 301 1.71 16.45 21.68
C GLU A 301 1.10 15.08 21.39
N GLU A 302 -0.01 15.03 20.66
CA GLU A 302 -0.65 13.77 20.24
C GLU A 302 0.22 13.01 19.24
N MET A 303 0.86 13.70 18.29
CA MET A 303 1.84 13.09 17.38
C MET A 303 3.03 12.49 18.15
N GLU A 304 3.51 13.16 19.21
CA GLU A 304 4.60 12.65 20.05
C GLU A 304 4.15 11.45 20.91
N ILE A 305 2.92 11.45 21.43
CA ILE A 305 2.33 10.29 22.12
C ILE A 305 2.30 9.09 21.18
N LEU A 306 1.79 9.27 19.96
CA LEU A 306 1.72 8.20 18.96
C LEU A 306 3.11 7.73 18.52
N ARG A 307 4.09 8.63 18.41
CA ARG A 307 5.48 8.26 18.12
C ARG A 307 6.04 7.27 19.13
N LYS A 308 5.65 7.38 20.40
CA LYS A 308 6.08 6.49 21.49
C LYS A 308 5.26 5.20 21.59
N ALA A 309 4.13 5.11 20.88
CA ALA A 309 3.24 3.95 20.91
C ALA A 309 3.74 2.78 20.05
N ASP A 310 4.85 2.93 19.33
CA ASP A 310 5.44 1.88 18.49
C ASP A 310 5.71 0.61 19.29
N LYS A 311 5.23 -0.51 18.78
CA LYS A 311 5.44 -1.85 19.35
C LYS A 311 6.35 -2.71 18.47
N ASN A 312 6.74 -2.17 17.32
CA ASN A 312 7.41 -2.93 16.26
C ASN A 312 6.69 -4.25 15.92
N ALA A 313 5.36 -4.22 15.96
CA ALA A 313 4.48 -5.38 15.86
C ALA A 313 4.07 -5.62 14.39
N ARG A 314 4.90 -6.35 13.64
CA ARG A 314 4.61 -6.72 12.25
C ARG A 314 3.49 -7.76 12.18
N LEU A 315 2.44 -7.42 11.44
CA LEU A 315 1.28 -8.29 11.22
C LEU A 315 1.38 -9.07 9.90
N ILE A 316 1.90 -8.42 8.85
CA ILE A 316 2.11 -9.06 7.55
C ILE A 316 3.53 -9.61 7.49
N LYS A 317 3.70 -10.84 7.99
CA LYS A 317 5.00 -11.47 8.20
C LYS A 317 5.64 -12.03 6.93
N GLY A 318 4.84 -12.30 5.87
CA GLY A 318 5.33 -12.82 4.59
C GLY A 318 5.80 -14.27 4.64
N LYS A 319 5.29 -15.09 5.56
CA LYS A 319 5.76 -16.47 5.83
C LYS A 319 5.80 -17.37 4.59
N VAL A 320 4.92 -17.13 3.61
CA VAL A 320 4.87 -17.91 2.36
C VAL A 320 6.13 -17.75 1.49
N PHE A 321 6.95 -16.73 1.74
CA PHE A 321 8.21 -16.49 1.03
C PHE A 321 9.41 -17.13 1.70
N LEU A 322 9.24 -17.83 2.83
CA LEU A 322 10.34 -18.48 3.53
C LEU A 322 10.96 -19.58 2.67
N TRP A 323 12.29 -19.54 2.54
CA TRP A 323 13.10 -20.57 1.91
C TRP A 323 13.52 -21.65 2.94
N GLU A 324 14.03 -22.78 2.47
CA GLU A 324 14.29 -23.96 3.33
C GLU A 324 15.24 -23.68 4.50
N SER A 325 16.30 -22.89 4.25
CA SER A 325 17.31 -22.58 5.29
C SER A 325 16.96 -21.38 6.18
N ALA A 326 15.82 -20.70 5.93
CA ALA A 326 15.37 -19.61 6.78
C ALA A 326 14.99 -20.12 8.16
N LYS A 327 15.38 -19.39 9.22
CA LYS A 327 15.06 -19.74 10.60
C LYS A 327 13.60 -19.44 10.92
N ASP A 328 13.17 -18.24 10.59
CA ASP A 328 11.78 -17.80 10.74
C ASP A 328 11.48 -16.61 9.82
N TRP A 329 10.28 -16.05 9.94
CA TRP A 329 9.82 -14.94 9.09
C TRP A 329 10.67 -13.66 9.20
N ARG A 330 11.46 -13.47 10.27
CA ARG A 330 12.34 -12.31 10.44
C ARG A 330 13.47 -12.29 9.41
N ASP A 331 13.85 -13.46 8.87
CA ASP A 331 14.84 -13.55 7.82
C ASP A 331 14.35 -12.90 6.51
N ILE A 332 13.02 -12.89 6.25
CA ILE A 332 12.42 -12.16 5.12
C ILE A 332 12.71 -10.65 5.23
N TRP A 333 12.78 -10.14 6.45
CA TRP A 333 12.95 -8.74 6.79
C TRP A 333 14.39 -8.41 7.23
N ASP A 334 15.35 -9.31 6.96
CA ASP A 334 16.78 -9.16 7.27
C ASP A 334 17.07 -8.90 8.76
N GLY A 335 16.16 -9.30 9.65
CA GLY A 335 16.24 -9.02 11.08
C GLY A 335 16.17 -7.52 11.42
N GLU A 336 15.73 -6.67 10.50
CA GLU A 336 15.58 -5.24 10.75
C GLU A 336 14.42 -4.97 11.70
N GLY A 337 14.70 -4.18 12.71
CA GLY A 337 13.80 -3.82 13.78
C GLY A 337 14.03 -4.61 15.07
N GLU A 338 13.58 -4.05 16.19
CA GLU A 338 13.47 -4.77 17.44
C GLU A 338 12.11 -5.47 17.46
N TRP A 339 12.11 -6.79 17.49
CA TRP A 339 10.88 -7.57 17.43
C TRP A 339 10.33 -7.81 18.83
N TYR A 340 9.06 -7.50 19.04
CA TYR A 340 8.38 -7.91 20.25
C TYR A 340 8.31 -9.45 20.28
N VAL A 341 9.04 -10.03 21.22
CA VAL A 341 8.79 -11.40 21.67
C VAL A 341 7.77 -11.26 22.78
N LEU A 342 6.51 -11.58 22.50
CA LEU A 342 5.50 -11.76 23.53
C LEU A 342 5.77 -13.03 24.33
#